data_ef3520a36467a07e3566348b590cbea2
#
_entry.id   ef3520a36467a07e3566348b590cbea2
#
_cell.length_a   1.000
_cell.length_b   1.000
_cell.length_c   1.000
_cell.angle_alpha   90.00
_cell.angle_beta   90.00
_cell.angle_gamma   90.00
#
_symmetry.space_group_name_H-M   'P 1'
#
loop_
_entity.id
_entity.type
_entity.pdbx_description
1 polymer ?
#
loop_
_entity_poly.entity_id
_entity_poly.type
_entity_poly.pdbx_seq_one_letter_code
_entity_poly.pdbx_strand_id
1 'polypeptide(L)'
;MRQLKGLIPIILIGVMGNSVIYLIPLLVGGMVSDRGFSEQQAGFMASADLGGYAVATFLTALILDRFSWRRMAVGALVVMLIANMATTFIYRPDSFALIRFASGLGSGVLAAIASVSVGQTDNPERNYGLLIGAALLFGTAGLWGLPSLLDRFGLNSAYWLLAVLAALVFPLAIRIPNGRATRGQAKVAATRSIWLWSGVVLLAILLFWAEQNDVYAYIERIGNAAGIKPEFIGFSLGVANLMGFVGASLVAWLGTRMGRLVPLVVSTLLQLACLVVLMGHLSPMTYLVGLGVLALAWNVANPFQLGVLAGIDPSGRALALAATVTGAGLALGPAMAAVAIGVGGYSAVLWLGGALAVLSLALVLPPERAVARQLRAGCGKGLVVASPSETV
;
A
#
# COMPACT_ATOMS: atom_id res chain seq x y z
N MET A 1 14.31 11.13 -25.19
CA MET A 1 15.24 10.07 -24.72
C MET A 1 16.05 10.43 -23.46
N ARG A 2 16.53 11.66 -23.25
CA ARG A 2 17.26 12.03 -22.00
C ARG A 2 16.39 11.92 -20.73
N GLN A 3 15.12 12.32 -20.77
CA GLN A 3 14.19 12.23 -19.63
C GLN A 3 13.91 10.80 -19.19
N LEU A 4 13.74 9.85 -20.11
CA LEU A 4 13.55 8.44 -19.81
C LEU A 4 14.77 7.80 -19.13
N LYS A 5 15.99 8.21 -19.50
CA LYS A 5 17.21 7.67 -18.86
C LYS A 5 17.35 8.05 -17.39
N GLY A 6 16.80 9.19 -16.96
CA GLY A 6 16.75 9.58 -15.55
C GLY A 6 15.60 8.94 -14.75
N LEU A 7 14.53 8.54 -15.44
CA LEU A 7 13.32 7.97 -14.81
C LEU A 7 13.49 6.49 -14.43
N ILE A 8 14.21 5.70 -15.23
CA ILE A 8 14.41 4.26 -15.00
C ILE A 8 14.99 3.98 -13.60
N PRO A 9 16.10 4.62 -13.15
CA PRO A 9 16.60 4.42 -11.80
C PRO A 9 15.57 4.74 -10.72
N ILE A 10 14.78 5.80 -10.91
CA ILE A 10 13.75 6.21 -9.95
C ILE A 10 12.64 5.16 -9.87
N ILE A 11 12.18 4.64 -11.01
CA ILE A 11 11.17 3.58 -11.05
C ILE A 11 11.70 2.32 -10.36
N LEU A 12 12.92 1.89 -10.66
CA LEU A 12 13.48 0.65 -10.11
C LEU A 12 13.72 0.73 -8.60
N ILE A 13 14.18 1.87 -8.06
CA ILE A 13 14.25 2.02 -6.60
C ILE A 13 12.86 2.04 -5.95
N GLY A 14 11.86 2.61 -6.62
CA GLY A 14 10.48 2.61 -6.13
C GLY A 14 9.85 1.21 -6.15
N VAL A 15 10.10 0.42 -7.20
CA VAL A 15 9.72 -1.00 -7.25
C VAL A 15 10.39 -1.77 -6.12
N MET A 16 11.69 -1.57 -5.91
CA MET A 16 12.44 -2.22 -4.83
C MET A 16 11.92 -1.83 -3.46
N GLY A 17 11.60 -0.53 -3.26
CA GLY A 17 11.01 -0.03 -2.02
C GLY A 17 9.63 -0.61 -1.70
N ASN A 18 8.85 -1.00 -2.70
CA ASN A 18 7.52 -1.59 -2.50
C ASN A 18 7.52 -3.13 -2.63
N SER A 19 8.66 -3.76 -2.91
CA SER A 19 8.74 -5.17 -3.27
C SER A 19 8.14 -6.11 -2.22
N VAL A 20 8.42 -5.86 -0.94
CA VAL A 20 7.92 -6.71 0.15
C VAL A 20 6.41 -6.62 0.28
N ILE A 21 5.80 -5.44 0.11
CA ILE A 21 4.36 -5.24 0.23
C ILE A 21 3.59 -6.19 -0.70
N TYR A 22 4.04 -6.35 -1.93
CA TYR A 22 3.39 -7.25 -2.89
C TYR A 22 3.60 -8.74 -2.59
N LEU A 23 4.69 -9.11 -1.92
CA LEU A 23 5.07 -10.50 -1.67
C LEU A 23 4.68 -10.99 -0.27
N ILE A 24 4.13 -10.13 0.59
CA ILE A 24 3.77 -10.44 1.98
C ILE A 24 3.02 -11.76 2.14
N PRO A 25 1.96 -12.10 1.37
CA PRO A 25 1.23 -13.33 1.58
C PRO A 25 2.12 -14.58 1.46
N LEU A 26 2.98 -14.62 0.44
CA LEU A 26 3.89 -15.75 0.22
C LEU A 26 5.03 -15.79 1.25
N LEU A 27 5.49 -14.62 1.72
CA LEU A 27 6.51 -14.55 2.77
C LEU A 27 5.94 -15.03 4.12
N VAL A 28 4.71 -14.63 4.47
CA VAL A 28 4.01 -15.11 5.68
C VAL A 28 3.79 -16.62 5.59
N GLY A 29 3.33 -17.11 4.43
CA GLY A 29 3.20 -18.57 4.18
C GLY A 29 4.51 -19.31 4.40
N GLY A 30 5.60 -18.85 3.79
CA GLY A 30 6.92 -19.46 3.95
C GLY A 30 7.48 -19.37 5.38
N MET A 31 7.20 -18.30 6.12
CA MET A 31 7.58 -18.18 7.54
C MET A 31 6.94 -19.27 8.39
N VAL A 32 5.68 -19.63 8.10
CA VAL A 32 4.97 -20.67 8.82
C VAL A 32 5.39 -22.05 8.34
N SER A 33 5.36 -22.31 7.02
CA SER A 33 5.59 -23.65 6.46
C SER A 33 7.05 -24.10 6.56
N ASP A 34 8.03 -23.22 6.27
CA ASP A 34 9.44 -23.59 6.16
C ASP A 34 10.24 -23.31 7.43
N ARG A 35 9.91 -22.21 8.13
CA ARG A 35 10.63 -21.81 9.36
C ARG A 35 9.97 -22.34 10.63
N GLY A 36 8.73 -22.85 10.54
CA GLY A 36 7.99 -23.36 11.68
C GLY A 36 7.58 -22.25 12.67
N PHE A 37 7.54 -20.99 12.25
CA PHE A 37 7.00 -19.92 13.07
C PHE A 37 5.49 -20.09 13.21
N SER A 38 4.95 -19.69 14.36
CA SER A 38 3.49 -19.67 14.51
C SER A 38 2.87 -18.61 13.57
N GLU A 39 1.60 -18.79 13.24
CA GLU A 39 0.82 -17.83 12.45
C GLU A 39 0.92 -16.41 13.06
N GLN A 40 0.84 -16.33 14.40
CA GLN A 40 0.98 -15.05 15.13
C GLN A 40 2.37 -14.44 14.93
N GLN A 41 3.42 -15.24 15.09
CA GLN A 41 4.79 -14.75 14.90
C GLN A 41 5.02 -14.24 13.48
N ALA A 42 4.54 -14.97 12.46
CA ALA A 42 4.66 -14.56 11.07
C ALA A 42 3.94 -13.23 10.79
N GLY A 43 2.75 -13.02 11.35
CA GLY A 43 2.03 -11.74 11.23
C GLY A 43 2.75 -10.58 11.92
N PHE A 44 3.32 -10.79 13.12
CA PHE A 44 4.12 -9.76 13.78
C PHE A 44 5.43 -9.45 13.02
N MET A 45 6.04 -10.43 12.36
CA MET A 45 7.22 -10.22 11.51
C MET A 45 6.88 -9.42 10.25
N ALA A 46 5.75 -9.71 9.61
CA ALA A 46 5.23 -8.91 8.50
C ALA A 46 4.91 -7.48 8.94
N SER A 47 4.29 -7.33 10.11
CA SER A 47 4.04 -6.02 10.72
C SER A 47 5.34 -5.27 11.06
N ALA A 48 6.38 -5.94 11.51
CA ALA A 48 7.69 -5.31 11.77
C ALA A 48 8.31 -4.77 10.48
N ASP A 49 8.26 -5.51 9.38
CA ASP A 49 8.75 -5.07 8.08
C ASP A 49 8.00 -3.82 7.58
N LEU A 50 6.67 -3.88 7.58
CA LEU A 50 5.82 -2.75 7.19
C LEU A 50 5.91 -1.58 8.16
N GLY A 51 6.15 -1.85 9.45
CA GLY A 51 6.42 -0.83 10.47
C GLY A 51 7.71 -0.06 10.17
N GLY A 52 8.78 -0.77 9.83
CA GLY A 52 10.02 -0.17 9.35
C GLY A 52 9.78 0.70 8.11
N TYR A 53 9.03 0.19 7.13
CA TYR A 53 8.63 0.92 5.94
C TYR A 53 7.88 2.22 6.28
N ALA A 54 6.88 2.15 7.14
CA ALA A 54 6.07 3.31 7.54
C ALA A 54 6.90 4.37 8.26
N VAL A 55 7.71 3.95 9.24
CA VAL A 55 8.60 4.84 9.99
C VAL A 55 9.61 5.52 9.06
N ALA A 56 10.25 4.76 8.18
CA ALA A 56 11.24 5.29 7.26
C ALA A 56 10.62 6.22 6.20
N THR A 57 9.45 5.89 5.67
CA THR A 57 8.74 6.76 4.72
C THR A 57 8.43 8.12 5.37
N PHE A 58 7.92 8.11 6.61
CA PHE A 58 7.63 9.32 7.36
C PHE A 58 8.90 10.14 7.66
N LEU A 59 9.92 9.51 8.23
CA LEU A 59 11.18 10.20 8.58
C LEU A 59 11.87 10.75 7.33
N THR A 60 11.87 9.99 6.23
CA THR A 60 12.45 10.43 4.96
C THR A 60 11.76 11.70 4.45
N ALA A 61 10.42 11.76 4.51
CA ALA A 61 9.68 12.95 4.11
C ALA A 61 10.06 14.21 4.91
N LEU A 62 10.51 14.07 6.16
CA LEU A 62 10.94 15.17 7.01
C LEU A 62 12.37 15.65 6.73
N ILE A 63 13.26 14.75 6.26
CA ILE A 63 14.70 15.04 6.14
C ILE A 63 15.18 15.13 4.68
N LEU A 64 14.31 14.86 3.70
CA LEU A 64 14.66 14.72 2.30
C LEU A 64 15.25 16.00 1.66
N ASP A 65 14.96 17.16 2.23
CA ASP A 65 15.51 18.46 1.86
C ASP A 65 16.92 18.72 2.41
N ARG A 66 17.32 17.97 3.45
CA ARG A 66 18.62 18.14 4.16
C ARG A 66 19.71 17.20 3.66
N PHE A 67 19.33 16.01 3.16
CA PHE A 67 20.26 14.96 2.77
C PHE A 67 20.27 14.69 1.28
N SER A 68 21.39 14.18 0.76
CA SER A 68 21.52 13.74 -0.63
C SER A 68 20.66 12.50 -0.88
N TRP A 69 19.69 12.61 -1.79
CA TRP A 69 18.81 11.50 -2.18
C TRP A 69 19.60 10.26 -2.63
N ARG A 70 20.69 10.48 -3.37
CA ARG A 70 21.60 9.41 -3.80
C ARG A 70 22.21 8.67 -2.62
N ARG A 71 22.74 9.39 -1.63
CA ARG A 71 23.35 8.75 -0.45
C ARG A 71 22.33 7.98 0.37
N MET A 72 21.14 8.55 0.54
CA MET A 72 20.04 7.88 1.23
C MET A 72 19.61 6.61 0.50
N ALA A 73 19.43 6.65 -0.84
CA ALA A 73 19.04 5.50 -1.63
C ALA A 73 20.10 4.38 -1.62
N VAL A 74 21.36 4.75 -1.73
CA VAL A 74 22.49 3.79 -1.65
C VAL A 74 22.54 3.16 -0.25
N GLY A 75 22.45 3.95 0.81
CA GLY A 75 22.42 3.44 2.19
C GLY A 75 21.23 2.50 2.44
N ALA A 76 20.05 2.86 1.93
CA ALA A 76 18.83 2.05 2.01
C ALA A 76 18.99 0.69 1.31
N LEU A 77 19.56 0.67 0.09
CA LEU A 77 19.84 -0.58 -0.62
C LEU A 77 20.87 -1.46 0.10
N VAL A 78 21.90 -0.86 0.72
CA VAL A 78 22.86 -1.61 1.55
C VAL A 78 22.17 -2.23 2.76
N VAL A 79 21.30 -1.47 3.45
CA VAL A 79 20.53 -2.00 4.58
C VAL A 79 19.62 -3.14 4.12
N MET A 80 18.89 -2.99 3.01
CA MET A 80 18.02 -4.04 2.46
C MET A 80 18.83 -5.29 2.08
N LEU A 81 19.97 -5.11 1.40
CA LEU A 81 20.84 -6.21 0.99
C LEU A 81 21.31 -7.01 2.23
N ILE A 82 21.89 -6.32 3.21
CA ILE A 82 22.39 -6.95 4.43
C ILE A 82 21.25 -7.59 5.22
N ALA A 83 20.12 -6.90 5.37
CA ALA A 83 18.99 -7.41 6.13
C ALA A 83 18.37 -8.67 5.45
N ASN A 84 18.19 -8.67 4.14
CA ASN A 84 17.67 -9.84 3.42
C ASN A 84 18.66 -11.02 3.51
N MET A 85 19.97 -10.79 3.35
CA MET A 85 20.97 -11.84 3.55
C MET A 85 20.96 -12.36 4.99
N ALA A 86 20.99 -11.47 5.99
CA ALA A 86 20.99 -11.85 7.40
C ALA A 86 19.74 -12.64 7.80
N THR A 87 18.55 -12.31 7.22
CA THR A 87 17.30 -13.04 7.47
C THR A 87 17.44 -14.53 7.19
N THR A 88 18.27 -14.93 6.22
CA THR A 88 18.43 -16.35 5.85
C THR A 88 19.15 -17.18 6.92
N PHE A 89 19.91 -16.56 7.82
CA PHE A 89 20.68 -17.22 8.89
C PHE A 89 20.00 -17.14 10.26
N ILE A 90 18.86 -16.45 10.37
CA ILE A 90 18.20 -16.20 11.66
C ILE A 90 16.94 -17.04 11.79
N TYR A 91 16.84 -17.74 12.94
CA TYR A 91 15.76 -18.66 13.26
C TYR A 91 14.98 -18.24 14.53
N ARG A 92 15.51 -17.26 15.29
CA ARG A 92 14.81 -16.75 16.48
C ARG A 92 13.79 -15.68 16.08
N PRO A 93 12.52 -15.80 16.51
CA PRO A 93 11.46 -14.88 16.12
C PRO A 93 11.77 -13.41 16.36
N ASP A 94 12.29 -13.06 17.55
CA ASP A 94 12.58 -11.67 17.92
C ASP A 94 13.66 -11.05 17.02
N SER A 95 14.75 -11.79 16.80
CA SER A 95 15.86 -11.34 15.94
C SER A 95 15.42 -11.25 14.48
N PHE A 96 14.56 -12.17 14.04
CA PHE A 96 13.99 -12.15 12.70
C PHE A 96 13.12 -10.89 12.50
N ALA A 97 12.21 -10.60 13.44
CA ALA A 97 11.37 -9.40 13.39
C ALA A 97 12.21 -8.11 13.38
N LEU A 98 13.28 -8.03 14.19
CA LEU A 98 14.18 -6.86 14.20
C LEU A 98 14.87 -6.64 12.86
N ILE A 99 15.33 -7.71 12.22
CA ILE A 99 15.99 -7.61 10.90
C ILE A 99 14.96 -7.30 9.81
N ARG A 100 13.74 -7.83 9.89
CA ARG A 100 12.67 -7.43 8.97
C ARG A 100 12.32 -5.95 9.13
N PHE A 101 12.25 -5.44 10.35
CA PHE A 101 12.07 -4.01 10.60
C PHE A 101 13.21 -3.18 9.95
N ALA A 102 14.46 -3.61 10.08
CA ALA A 102 15.59 -2.94 9.42
C ALA A 102 15.48 -2.97 7.89
N SER A 103 15.05 -4.11 7.30
CA SER A 103 14.76 -4.22 5.87
C SER A 103 13.67 -3.23 5.45
N GLY A 104 12.59 -3.15 6.24
CA GLY A 104 11.50 -2.20 6.05
C GLY A 104 11.96 -0.74 6.08
N LEU A 105 12.89 -0.38 6.96
CA LEU A 105 13.48 0.97 6.97
C LEU A 105 14.12 1.29 5.61
N GLY A 106 14.90 0.37 5.04
CA GLY A 106 15.47 0.54 3.70
C GLY A 106 14.40 0.70 2.62
N SER A 107 13.38 -0.15 2.63
CA SER A 107 12.25 -0.12 1.70
C SER A 107 11.51 1.21 1.73
N GLY A 108 11.19 1.72 2.92
CA GLY A 108 10.48 2.99 3.09
C GLY A 108 11.26 4.20 2.60
N VAL A 109 12.59 4.23 2.81
CA VAL A 109 13.45 5.29 2.27
C VAL A 109 13.39 5.30 0.74
N LEU A 110 13.51 4.13 0.09
CA LEU A 110 13.48 4.03 -1.37
C LEU A 110 12.14 4.45 -1.94
N ALA A 111 11.03 4.02 -1.34
CA ALA A 111 9.67 4.36 -1.75
C ALA A 111 9.43 5.87 -1.64
N ALA A 112 9.86 6.51 -0.54
CA ALA A 112 9.73 7.95 -0.34
C ALA A 112 10.54 8.74 -1.38
N ILE A 113 11.79 8.38 -1.62
CA ILE A 113 12.65 9.04 -2.63
C ILE A 113 12.03 8.89 -4.01
N ALA A 114 11.57 7.69 -4.40
CA ALA A 114 10.95 7.45 -5.69
C ALA A 114 9.70 8.31 -5.88
N SER A 115 8.81 8.33 -4.88
CA SER A 115 7.56 9.10 -4.93
C SER A 115 7.82 10.60 -5.08
N VAL A 116 8.71 11.17 -4.27
CA VAL A 116 9.04 12.60 -4.36
C VAL A 116 9.76 12.93 -5.67
N SER A 117 10.66 12.05 -6.13
CA SER A 117 11.38 12.25 -7.39
C SER A 117 10.43 12.26 -8.61
N VAL A 118 9.45 11.35 -8.64
CA VAL A 118 8.42 11.31 -9.68
C VAL A 118 7.57 12.57 -9.66
N GLY A 119 7.17 13.03 -8.47
CA GLY A 119 6.38 14.27 -8.31
C GLY A 119 7.06 15.54 -8.81
N GLN A 120 8.40 15.52 -8.99
CA GLN A 120 9.18 16.67 -9.50
C GLN A 120 9.51 16.56 -10.99
N THR A 121 8.96 15.59 -11.70
CA THR A 121 9.15 15.46 -13.17
C THR A 121 8.16 16.33 -13.94
N ASP A 122 8.44 16.59 -15.23
CA ASP A 122 7.58 17.43 -16.10
C ASP A 122 6.17 16.86 -16.31
N ASN A 123 5.98 15.54 -16.15
CA ASN A 123 4.69 14.84 -16.27
C ASN A 123 4.50 13.88 -15.10
N PRO A 124 4.19 14.40 -13.87
CA PRO A 124 4.11 13.58 -12.67
C PRO A 124 3.06 12.47 -12.79
N GLU A 125 1.89 12.75 -13.34
CA GLU A 125 0.77 11.81 -13.44
C GLU A 125 1.15 10.58 -14.28
N ARG A 126 1.75 10.81 -15.44
CA ARG A 126 2.25 9.75 -16.32
C ARG A 126 3.34 8.93 -15.64
N ASN A 127 4.26 9.59 -14.96
CA ASN A 127 5.41 8.94 -14.36
C ASN A 127 5.03 8.18 -13.07
N TYR A 128 4.03 8.64 -12.31
CA TYR A 128 3.40 7.84 -11.25
C TYR A 128 2.70 6.61 -11.83
N GLY A 129 1.99 6.75 -12.93
CA GLY A 129 1.39 5.59 -13.63
C GLY A 129 2.44 4.55 -14.04
N LEU A 130 3.60 4.98 -14.54
CA LEU A 130 4.72 4.08 -14.88
C LEU A 130 5.32 3.42 -13.63
N LEU A 131 5.49 4.16 -12.53
CA LEU A 131 5.99 3.63 -11.27
C LEU A 131 5.06 2.56 -10.70
N ILE A 132 3.76 2.86 -10.63
CA ILE A 132 2.75 1.93 -10.13
C ILE A 132 2.64 0.71 -11.05
N GLY A 133 2.60 0.92 -12.37
CA GLY A 133 2.56 -0.17 -13.34
C GLY A 133 3.77 -1.10 -13.24
N ALA A 134 4.97 -0.55 -13.08
CA ALA A 134 6.18 -1.34 -12.89
C ALA A 134 6.16 -2.14 -11.57
N ALA A 135 5.66 -1.53 -10.48
CA ALA A 135 5.52 -2.20 -9.19
C ALA A 135 4.47 -3.33 -9.24
N LEU A 136 3.35 -3.12 -9.93
CA LEU A 136 2.33 -4.15 -10.14
C LEU A 136 2.86 -5.31 -11.01
N LEU A 137 3.60 -5.02 -12.08
CA LEU A 137 4.24 -6.06 -12.91
C LEU A 137 5.25 -6.86 -12.10
N PHE A 138 6.08 -6.21 -11.28
CA PHE A 138 7.00 -6.87 -10.37
C PHE A 138 6.24 -7.76 -9.37
N GLY A 139 5.19 -7.24 -8.72
CA GLY A 139 4.35 -8.00 -7.79
C GLY A 139 3.72 -9.22 -8.46
N THR A 140 3.13 -9.05 -9.64
CA THR A 140 2.52 -10.15 -10.39
C THR A 140 3.55 -11.22 -10.77
N ALA A 141 4.70 -10.83 -11.30
CA ALA A 141 5.78 -11.76 -11.65
C ALA A 141 6.30 -12.50 -10.40
N GLY A 142 6.46 -11.78 -9.28
CA GLY A 142 6.86 -12.38 -8.00
C GLY A 142 5.82 -13.37 -7.47
N LEU A 143 4.54 -13.00 -7.48
CA LEU A 143 3.45 -13.87 -7.01
C LEU A 143 3.30 -15.14 -7.86
N TRP A 144 3.61 -15.08 -9.16
CA TRP A 144 3.59 -16.26 -10.04
C TRP A 144 4.84 -17.12 -9.93
N GLY A 145 6.01 -16.50 -9.81
CA GLY A 145 7.29 -17.22 -9.82
C GLY A 145 7.75 -17.72 -8.44
N LEU A 146 7.41 -16.98 -7.39
CA LEU A 146 7.91 -17.27 -6.04
C LEU A 146 7.40 -18.61 -5.46
N PRO A 147 6.14 -19.06 -5.67
CA PRO A 147 5.70 -20.36 -5.15
C PRO A 147 6.60 -21.53 -5.58
N SER A 148 6.97 -21.59 -6.85
CA SER A 148 7.87 -22.63 -7.36
C SER A 148 9.28 -22.53 -6.78
N LEU A 149 9.74 -21.33 -6.45
CA LEU A 149 11.03 -21.08 -5.80
C LEU A 149 10.99 -21.53 -4.34
N LEU A 150 9.91 -21.20 -3.62
CA LEU A 150 9.67 -21.59 -2.24
C LEU A 150 9.58 -23.11 -2.10
N ASP A 151 8.85 -23.78 -3.00
CA ASP A 151 8.70 -25.23 -3.00
C ASP A 151 10.06 -25.95 -3.16
N ARG A 152 10.94 -25.43 -4.04
CA ARG A 152 12.23 -26.08 -4.34
C ARG A 152 13.35 -25.73 -3.36
N PHE A 153 13.39 -24.49 -2.87
CA PHE A 153 14.55 -23.95 -2.15
C PHE A 153 14.17 -23.31 -0.80
N GLY A 154 12.89 -23.38 -0.42
CA GLY A 154 12.36 -22.84 0.82
C GLY A 154 12.38 -21.31 0.88
N LEU A 155 11.95 -20.76 2.03
CA LEU A 155 11.81 -19.32 2.28
C LEU A 155 13.10 -18.51 2.04
N ASN A 156 14.26 -19.12 2.25
CA ASN A 156 15.55 -18.46 2.01
C ASN A 156 15.68 -17.94 0.58
N SER A 157 15.12 -18.66 -0.40
CA SER A 157 15.18 -18.28 -1.81
C SER A 157 14.50 -16.93 -2.08
N ALA A 158 13.41 -16.63 -1.38
CA ALA A 158 12.73 -15.34 -1.49
C ALA A 158 13.62 -14.19 -1.01
N TYR A 159 14.27 -14.36 0.13
CA TYR A 159 15.16 -13.32 0.68
C TYR A 159 16.46 -13.18 -0.13
N TRP A 160 17.01 -14.28 -0.65
CA TRP A 160 18.12 -14.22 -1.60
C TRP A 160 17.72 -13.50 -2.89
N LEU A 161 16.53 -13.77 -3.42
CA LEU A 161 16.02 -13.06 -4.59
C LEU A 161 15.93 -11.55 -4.32
N LEU A 162 15.36 -11.13 -3.19
CA LEU A 162 15.27 -9.72 -2.81
C LEU A 162 16.66 -9.09 -2.61
N ALA A 163 17.62 -9.82 -2.05
CA ALA A 163 19.00 -9.37 -1.89
C ALA A 163 19.69 -9.17 -3.26
N VAL A 164 19.54 -10.13 -4.18
CA VAL A 164 20.08 -10.04 -5.55
C VAL A 164 19.46 -8.86 -6.29
N LEU A 165 18.15 -8.67 -6.19
CA LEU A 165 17.47 -7.52 -6.81
C LEU A 165 17.96 -6.19 -6.25
N ALA A 166 18.17 -6.08 -4.92
CA ALA A 166 18.76 -4.90 -4.31
C ALA A 166 20.18 -4.63 -4.84
N ALA A 167 21.00 -5.68 -4.99
CA ALA A 167 22.34 -5.58 -5.57
C ALA A 167 22.33 -5.14 -7.04
N LEU A 168 21.36 -5.63 -7.84
CA LEU A 168 21.20 -5.25 -9.25
C LEU A 168 20.73 -3.79 -9.42
N VAL A 169 19.93 -3.29 -8.49
CA VAL A 169 19.45 -1.90 -8.50
C VAL A 169 20.51 -0.93 -7.98
N PHE A 170 21.47 -1.40 -7.18
CA PHE A 170 22.50 -0.58 -6.56
C PHE A 170 23.28 0.34 -7.54
N PRO A 171 23.82 -0.14 -8.68
CA PRO A 171 24.55 0.74 -9.62
C PRO A 171 23.64 1.78 -10.26
N LEU A 172 22.34 1.56 -10.31
CA LEU A 172 21.36 2.52 -10.83
C LEU A 172 21.04 3.60 -9.78
N ALA A 173 21.03 3.27 -8.50
CA ALA A 173 20.82 4.24 -7.42
C ALA A 173 21.92 5.32 -7.39
N ILE A 174 23.14 4.99 -7.79
CA ILE A 174 24.25 5.96 -7.90
C ILE A 174 23.97 7.03 -8.98
N ARG A 175 23.11 6.73 -9.95
CA ARG A 175 22.74 7.63 -11.06
C ARG A 175 21.54 8.53 -10.76
N ILE A 176 20.93 8.41 -9.58
CA ILE A 176 19.77 9.23 -9.19
C ILE A 176 20.20 10.70 -9.09
N PRO A 177 19.44 11.63 -9.66
CA PRO A 177 19.69 13.05 -9.50
C PRO A 177 19.59 13.47 -8.03
N ASN A 178 20.49 14.32 -7.57
CA ASN A 178 20.33 14.96 -6.27
C ASN A 178 19.29 16.07 -6.40
N GLY A 179 18.05 15.78 -6.05
CA GLY A 179 16.97 16.75 -5.96
C GLY A 179 16.96 17.46 -4.61
N ARG A 180 16.20 18.55 -4.53
CA ARG A 180 15.75 19.17 -3.28
C ARG A 180 14.23 19.17 -3.31
N ALA A 181 13.62 18.69 -2.23
CA ALA A 181 12.17 18.76 -2.12
C ALA A 181 11.74 20.23 -1.99
N THR A 182 10.95 20.72 -2.95
CA THR A 182 10.31 22.04 -2.82
C THR A 182 9.09 21.88 -1.92
N ARG A 183 9.16 22.39 -0.70
CA ARG A 183 7.99 22.46 0.18
C ARG A 183 7.01 23.48 -0.37
N GLY A 184 5.89 23.03 -0.90
CA GLY A 184 4.76 23.88 -1.20
C GLY A 184 4.26 24.51 0.10
N GLN A 185 4.36 25.83 0.23
CA GLN A 185 3.79 26.57 1.37
C GLN A 185 2.29 26.72 1.16
N ALA A 186 1.49 25.81 1.73
CA ALA A 186 0.06 26.04 1.83
C ALA A 186 -0.22 27.14 2.88
N LYS A 187 -0.58 28.34 2.42
CA LYS A 187 -0.85 29.53 3.28
C LYS A 187 -2.29 29.62 3.80
N VAL A 188 -3.12 28.60 3.59
CA VAL A 188 -4.51 28.64 4.05
C VAL A 188 -4.58 28.22 5.51
N ALA A 189 -5.14 29.10 6.37
CA ALA A 189 -5.40 28.78 7.77
C ALA A 189 -6.57 27.78 7.85
N ALA A 190 -6.30 26.57 8.34
CA ALA A 190 -7.34 25.58 8.55
C ALA A 190 -8.11 25.88 9.84
N THR A 191 -9.44 25.91 9.77
CA THR A 191 -10.31 26.05 10.93
C THR A 191 -10.32 24.77 11.77
N ARG A 192 -10.71 24.87 13.06
CA ARG A 192 -10.83 23.71 13.96
C ARG A 192 -11.75 22.62 13.39
N SER A 193 -12.80 23.00 12.68
CA SER A 193 -13.74 22.06 12.03
C SER A 193 -13.08 21.27 10.90
N ILE A 194 -12.24 21.92 10.08
CA ILE A 194 -11.49 21.25 9.01
C ILE A 194 -10.57 20.17 9.60
N TRP A 195 -9.84 20.49 10.67
CA TRP A 195 -8.95 19.54 11.33
C TRP A 195 -9.69 18.35 11.94
N LEU A 196 -10.85 18.58 12.55
CA LEU A 196 -11.65 17.51 13.13
C LEU A 196 -12.15 16.55 12.06
N TRP A 197 -12.75 17.04 10.99
CA TRP A 197 -13.24 16.20 9.89
C TRP A 197 -12.11 15.51 9.12
N SER A 198 -10.99 16.20 8.91
CA SER A 198 -9.79 15.58 8.33
C SER A 198 -9.26 14.47 9.22
N GLY A 199 -9.23 14.64 10.53
CA GLY A 199 -8.84 13.60 11.48
C GLY A 199 -9.73 12.35 11.41
N VAL A 200 -11.05 12.55 11.29
CA VAL A 200 -12.01 11.44 11.12
C VAL A 200 -11.76 10.67 9.82
N VAL A 201 -11.53 11.37 8.70
CA VAL A 201 -11.23 10.70 7.42
C VAL A 201 -9.85 10.05 7.44
N LEU A 202 -8.85 10.66 8.07
CA LEU A 202 -7.53 10.04 8.25
C LEU A 202 -7.63 8.74 9.07
N LEU A 203 -8.44 8.73 10.13
CA LEU A 203 -8.72 7.50 10.88
C LEU A 203 -9.42 6.44 10.00
N ALA A 204 -10.38 6.85 9.18
CA ALA A 204 -11.02 5.94 8.22
C ALA A 204 -10.02 5.34 7.22
N ILE A 205 -9.09 6.14 6.70
CA ILE A 205 -8.01 5.70 5.81
C ILE A 205 -7.08 4.71 6.53
N LEU A 206 -6.74 4.98 7.80
CA LEU A 206 -5.93 4.05 8.60
C LEU A 206 -6.60 2.70 8.73
N LEU A 207 -7.89 2.67 9.12
CA LEU A 207 -8.65 1.44 9.29
C LEU A 207 -8.83 0.68 7.97
N PHE A 208 -9.03 1.39 6.87
CA PHE A 208 -9.12 0.82 5.54
C PHE A 208 -7.80 0.11 5.12
N TRP A 209 -6.66 0.75 5.35
CA TRP A 209 -5.37 0.13 5.04
C TRP A 209 -4.99 -0.98 6.01
N ALA A 210 -5.43 -0.89 7.27
CA ALA A 210 -5.28 -1.98 8.23
C ALA A 210 -6.12 -3.20 7.80
N GLU A 211 -7.38 -3.01 7.41
CA GLU A 211 -8.26 -4.06 6.88
C GLU A 211 -7.68 -4.74 5.65
N GLN A 212 -7.18 -3.96 4.68
CA GLN A 212 -6.57 -4.55 3.49
C GLN A 212 -5.38 -5.46 3.84
N ASN A 213 -4.57 -5.06 4.79
CA ASN A 213 -3.33 -5.76 5.10
C ASN A 213 -3.49 -6.86 6.15
N ASP A 214 -4.53 -6.84 6.98
CA ASP A 214 -4.84 -7.97 7.83
C ASP A 214 -5.27 -9.19 7.00
N VAL A 215 -6.19 -8.98 6.05
CA VAL A 215 -6.64 -10.03 5.13
C VAL A 215 -5.54 -10.44 4.18
N TYR A 216 -4.86 -9.47 3.54
CA TYR A 216 -3.83 -9.75 2.54
C TYR A 216 -2.66 -10.56 3.10
N ALA A 217 -2.23 -10.30 4.33
CA ALA A 217 -1.10 -11.02 4.94
C ALA A 217 -1.38 -12.52 5.12
N TYR A 218 -2.62 -12.90 5.37
CA TYR A 218 -3.00 -14.29 5.64
C TYR A 218 -3.76 -14.98 4.49
N ILE A 219 -3.96 -14.29 3.38
CA ILE A 219 -4.77 -14.81 2.28
C ILE A 219 -4.18 -16.09 1.65
N GLU A 220 -2.85 -16.19 1.58
CA GLU A 220 -2.15 -17.41 1.18
C GLU A 220 -2.45 -18.56 2.15
N ARG A 221 -2.38 -18.29 3.46
CA ARG A 221 -2.65 -19.28 4.52
C ARG A 221 -4.08 -19.77 4.49
N ILE A 222 -5.05 -18.86 4.21
CA ILE A 222 -6.46 -19.21 4.03
C ILE A 222 -6.63 -20.17 2.83
N GLY A 223 -5.99 -19.88 1.71
CA GLY A 223 -6.01 -20.76 0.54
C GLY A 223 -5.37 -22.12 0.80
N ASN A 224 -4.23 -22.13 1.49
CA ASN A 224 -3.52 -23.36 1.85
C ASN A 224 -4.35 -24.22 2.83
N ALA A 225 -4.96 -23.62 3.85
CA ALA A 225 -5.85 -24.32 4.79
C ALA A 225 -7.10 -24.92 4.09
N ALA A 226 -7.53 -24.33 2.98
CA ALA A 226 -8.60 -24.88 2.13
C ALA A 226 -8.12 -25.99 1.17
N GLY A 227 -6.84 -26.38 1.21
CA GLY A 227 -6.25 -27.42 0.35
C GLY A 227 -5.99 -26.97 -1.10
N ILE A 228 -5.94 -25.67 -1.36
CA ILE A 228 -5.62 -25.12 -2.69
C ILE A 228 -4.11 -25.22 -2.90
N LYS A 229 -3.70 -25.68 -4.10
CA LYS A 229 -2.27 -25.83 -4.44
C LYS A 229 -1.53 -24.50 -4.41
N PRO A 230 -0.28 -24.44 -3.89
CA PRO A 230 0.50 -23.21 -3.79
C PRO A 230 0.66 -22.45 -5.12
N GLU A 231 0.83 -23.17 -6.23
CA GLU A 231 0.95 -22.56 -7.56
C GLU A 231 -0.34 -21.84 -7.97
N PHE A 232 -1.51 -22.43 -7.63
CA PHE A 232 -2.81 -21.82 -7.93
C PHE A 232 -3.08 -20.63 -7.00
N ILE A 233 -2.64 -20.68 -5.75
CA ILE A 233 -2.69 -19.56 -4.83
C ILE A 233 -1.87 -18.38 -5.40
N GLY A 234 -0.62 -18.63 -5.79
CA GLY A 234 0.25 -17.62 -6.40
C GLY A 234 -0.34 -17.06 -7.69
N PHE A 235 -0.90 -17.93 -8.56
CA PHE A 235 -1.62 -17.51 -9.76
C PHE A 235 -2.79 -16.60 -9.42
N SER A 236 -3.61 -16.97 -8.45
CA SER A 236 -4.79 -16.19 -8.02
C SER A 236 -4.41 -14.83 -7.45
N LEU A 237 -3.35 -14.76 -6.66
CA LEU A 237 -2.80 -13.51 -6.12
C LEU A 237 -2.28 -12.59 -7.23
N GLY A 238 -1.59 -13.13 -8.22
CA GLY A 238 -1.13 -12.37 -9.38
C GLY A 238 -2.29 -11.83 -10.22
N VAL A 239 -3.33 -12.64 -10.45
CA VAL A 239 -4.57 -12.18 -11.11
C VAL A 239 -5.26 -11.10 -10.28
N ALA A 240 -5.37 -11.28 -8.96
CA ALA A 240 -5.94 -10.26 -8.07
C ALA A 240 -5.19 -8.93 -8.17
N ASN A 241 -3.85 -8.97 -8.22
CA ASN A 241 -3.02 -7.78 -8.41
C ASN A 241 -3.35 -7.04 -9.74
N LEU A 242 -3.56 -7.79 -10.84
CA LEU A 242 -4.01 -7.22 -12.11
C LEU A 242 -5.44 -6.67 -12.03
N MET A 243 -6.34 -7.33 -11.30
CA MET A 243 -7.71 -6.82 -11.06
C MET A 243 -7.71 -5.53 -10.23
N GLY A 244 -6.73 -5.35 -9.34
CA GLY A 244 -6.49 -4.08 -8.67
C GLY A 244 -6.18 -2.95 -9.65
N PHE A 245 -5.36 -3.20 -10.68
CA PHE A 245 -5.12 -2.24 -11.76
C PHE A 245 -6.40 -1.91 -12.55
N VAL A 246 -7.25 -2.90 -12.83
CA VAL A 246 -8.57 -2.69 -13.45
C VAL A 246 -9.44 -1.78 -12.57
N GLY A 247 -9.47 -2.00 -11.25
CA GLY A 247 -10.19 -1.16 -10.29
C GLY A 247 -9.72 0.30 -10.30
N ALA A 248 -8.40 0.52 -10.27
CA ALA A 248 -7.83 1.87 -10.37
C ALA A 248 -8.16 2.55 -11.71
N SER A 249 -8.12 1.79 -12.83
CA SER A 249 -8.49 2.28 -14.16
C SER A 249 -9.98 2.64 -14.25
N LEU A 250 -10.83 1.84 -13.60
CA LEU A 250 -12.27 2.11 -13.50
C LEU A 250 -12.53 3.44 -12.78
N VAL A 251 -11.81 3.74 -11.71
CA VAL A 251 -11.91 5.03 -11.01
C VAL A 251 -11.51 6.18 -11.91
N ALA A 252 -10.42 6.04 -12.67
CA ALA A 252 -9.98 7.07 -13.62
C ALA A 252 -11.04 7.35 -14.72
N TRP A 253 -11.72 6.29 -15.19
CA TRP A 253 -12.79 6.42 -16.16
C TRP A 253 -14.08 6.99 -15.55
N LEU A 254 -14.47 6.51 -14.38
CA LEU A 254 -15.69 6.91 -13.69
C LEU A 254 -15.62 8.37 -13.19
N GLY A 255 -14.46 8.78 -12.68
CA GLY A 255 -14.23 10.09 -12.06
C GLY A 255 -15.26 10.35 -10.95
N THR A 256 -15.81 11.56 -10.93
CA THR A 256 -16.85 11.97 -9.95
C THR A 256 -18.29 11.91 -10.50
N ARG A 257 -18.52 11.24 -11.65
CA ARG A 257 -19.83 11.21 -12.32
C ARG A 257 -20.94 10.65 -11.45
N MET A 258 -20.65 9.66 -10.61
CA MET A 258 -21.60 9.02 -9.67
C MET A 258 -21.47 9.60 -8.24
N GLY A 259 -20.73 10.71 -8.07
CA GLY A 259 -20.33 11.18 -6.73
C GLY A 259 -19.32 10.24 -6.08
N ARG A 260 -19.01 10.47 -4.81
CA ARG A 260 -18.04 9.65 -4.04
C ARG A 260 -18.74 8.59 -3.18
N LEU A 261 -19.97 8.85 -2.77
CA LEU A 261 -20.71 7.98 -1.85
C LEU A 261 -21.00 6.60 -2.45
N VAL A 262 -21.51 6.55 -3.69
CA VAL A 262 -21.91 5.29 -4.34
C VAL A 262 -20.73 4.34 -4.52
N PRO A 263 -19.58 4.76 -5.09
CA PRO A 263 -18.40 3.89 -5.19
C PRO A 263 -17.90 3.39 -3.83
N LEU A 264 -17.89 4.23 -2.78
CA LEU A 264 -17.45 3.85 -1.44
C LEU A 264 -18.36 2.77 -0.83
N VAL A 265 -19.69 2.94 -0.93
CA VAL A 265 -20.64 1.95 -0.40
C VAL A 265 -20.57 0.65 -1.19
N VAL A 266 -20.59 0.73 -2.54
CA VAL A 266 -20.56 -0.47 -3.40
C VAL A 266 -19.28 -1.25 -3.21
N SER A 267 -18.11 -0.59 -3.19
CA SER A 267 -16.84 -1.28 -2.96
C SER A 267 -16.77 -1.93 -1.57
N THR A 268 -17.26 -1.28 -0.52
CA THR A 268 -17.29 -1.90 0.82
C THR A 268 -18.24 -3.10 0.88
N LEU A 269 -19.43 -3.02 0.24
CA LEU A 269 -20.34 -4.16 0.17
C LEU A 269 -19.74 -5.34 -0.61
N LEU A 270 -19.02 -5.07 -1.71
CA LEU A 270 -18.28 -6.10 -2.44
C LEU A 270 -17.17 -6.72 -1.59
N GLN A 271 -16.41 -5.93 -0.83
CA GLN A 271 -15.40 -6.44 0.11
C GLN A 271 -16.05 -7.37 1.14
N LEU A 272 -17.12 -6.93 1.79
CA LEU A 272 -17.83 -7.76 2.79
C LEU A 272 -18.36 -9.06 2.18
N ALA A 273 -18.93 -9.01 0.98
CA ALA A 273 -19.40 -10.21 0.29
C ALA A 273 -18.25 -11.18 0.00
N CYS A 274 -17.07 -10.67 -0.44
CA CYS A 274 -15.89 -11.48 -0.66
C CYS A 274 -15.36 -12.10 0.65
N LEU A 275 -15.33 -11.35 1.75
CA LEU A 275 -14.91 -11.88 3.05
C LEU A 275 -15.83 -13.01 3.52
N VAL A 276 -17.14 -12.87 3.33
CA VAL A 276 -18.12 -13.95 3.61
C VAL A 276 -17.86 -15.18 2.75
N VAL A 277 -17.57 -15.00 1.45
CA VAL A 277 -17.21 -16.11 0.54
C VAL A 277 -15.94 -16.80 1.01
N LEU A 278 -14.93 -16.03 1.47
CA LEU A 278 -13.67 -16.58 1.99
C LEU A 278 -13.83 -17.34 3.31
N MET A 279 -14.91 -17.12 4.07
CA MET A 279 -15.23 -17.90 5.29
C MET A 279 -15.88 -19.26 4.97
N GLY A 280 -16.38 -19.46 3.74
CA GLY A 280 -17.09 -20.66 3.33
C GLY A 280 -16.17 -21.77 2.78
N HIS A 281 -16.78 -22.75 2.12
CA HIS A 281 -16.06 -23.78 1.38
C HIS A 281 -15.36 -23.17 0.15
N LEU A 282 -14.03 -23.11 0.17
CA LEU A 282 -13.25 -22.53 -0.91
C LEU A 282 -12.89 -23.59 -1.95
N SER A 283 -13.49 -23.50 -3.13
CA SER A 283 -12.94 -24.11 -4.33
C SER A 283 -11.83 -23.21 -4.93
N PRO A 284 -10.93 -23.75 -5.74
CA PRO A 284 -9.93 -22.92 -6.43
C PRO A 284 -10.54 -21.73 -7.19
N MET A 285 -11.70 -21.95 -7.84
CA MET A 285 -12.37 -20.90 -8.61
C MET A 285 -13.02 -19.83 -7.71
N THR A 286 -13.67 -20.21 -6.60
CA THR A 286 -14.22 -19.26 -5.64
C THR A 286 -13.12 -18.42 -4.98
N TYR A 287 -11.98 -19.02 -4.71
CA TYR A 287 -10.81 -18.31 -4.21
C TYR A 287 -10.29 -17.28 -5.22
N LEU A 288 -10.05 -17.70 -6.47
CA LEU A 288 -9.59 -16.81 -7.55
C LEU A 288 -10.53 -15.62 -7.76
N VAL A 289 -11.82 -15.89 -7.91
CA VAL A 289 -12.83 -14.82 -8.17
C VAL A 289 -12.97 -13.91 -6.95
N GLY A 290 -13.02 -14.49 -5.74
CA GLY A 290 -13.10 -13.73 -4.49
C GLY A 290 -11.93 -12.75 -4.34
N LEU A 291 -10.70 -13.22 -4.56
CA LEU A 291 -9.52 -12.36 -4.50
C LEU A 291 -9.53 -11.27 -5.57
N GLY A 292 -9.91 -11.62 -6.80
CA GLY A 292 -9.97 -10.66 -7.90
C GLY A 292 -10.96 -9.54 -7.62
N VAL A 293 -12.16 -9.87 -7.14
CA VAL A 293 -13.19 -8.89 -6.79
C VAL A 293 -12.76 -8.07 -5.57
N LEU A 294 -12.15 -8.69 -4.57
CA LEU A 294 -11.64 -8.01 -3.38
C LEU A 294 -10.59 -6.96 -3.76
N ALA A 295 -9.60 -7.33 -4.56
CA ALA A 295 -8.54 -6.42 -5.01
C ALA A 295 -9.08 -5.28 -5.88
N LEU A 296 -10.06 -5.55 -6.75
CA LEU A 296 -10.76 -4.52 -7.53
C LEU A 296 -11.45 -3.54 -6.58
N ALA A 297 -12.23 -4.04 -5.62
CA ALA A 297 -13.00 -3.22 -4.68
C ALA A 297 -12.09 -2.33 -3.82
N TRP A 298 -10.95 -2.84 -3.33
CA TRP A 298 -9.98 -2.06 -2.59
C TRP A 298 -9.42 -0.90 -3.40
N ASN A 299 -9.04 -1.16 -4.66
CA ASN A 299 -8.46 -0.14 -5.53
C ASN A 299 -9.50 0.87 -6.04
N VAL A 300 -10.79 0.56 -5.97
CA VAL A 300 -11.86 1.53 -6.20
C VAL A 300 -12.07 2.43 -4.98
N ALA A 301 -12.10 1.88 -3.75
CA ALA A 301 -12.43 2.66 -2.55
C ALA A 301 -11.38 3.73 -2.20
N ASN A 302 -10.09 3.39 -2.27
CA ASN A 302 -9.00 4.25 -1.80
C ASN A 302 -8.98 5.66 -2.47
N PRO A 303 -9.03 5.83 -3.80
CA PRO A 303 -9.03 7.16 -4.41
C PRO A 303 -10.22 8.02 -4.01
N PHE A 304 -11.39 7.42 -3.76
CA PHE A 304 -12.57 8.16 -3.31
C PHE A 304 -12.42 8.64 -1.86
N GLN A 305 -11.79 7.85 -0.95
CA GLN A 305 -11.48 8.30 0.41
C GLN A 305 -10.51 9.50 0.38
N LEU A 306 -9.46 9.43 -0.43
CA LEU A 306 -8.55 10.56 -0.63
C LEU A 306 -9.25 11.78 -1.24
N GLY A 307 -10.20 11.55 -2.15
CA GLY A 307 -11.04 12.60 -2.72
C GLY A 307 -11.93 13.30 -1.68
N VAL A 308 -12.48 12.56 -0.70
CA VAL A 308 -13.20 13.17 0.44
C VAL A 308 -12.28 14.05 1.25
N LEU A 309 -11.09 13.55 1.59
CA LEU A 309 -10.09 14.30 2.36
C LEU A 309 -9.68 15.60 1.67
N ALA A 310 -9.40 15.54 0.35
CA ALA A 310 -9.08 16.72 -0.47
C ALA A 310 -10.25 17.73 -0.55
N GLY A 311 -11.50 17.24 -0.49
CA GLY A 311 -12.68 18.10 -0.44
C GLY A 311 -12.87 18.85 0.89
N ILE A 312 -12.38 18.28 2.00
CA ILE A 312 -12.45 18.87 3.33
C ILE A 312 -11.33 19.89 3.54
N ASP A 313 -10.11 19.56 3.15
CA ASP A 313 -8.92 20.40 3.32
C ASP A 313 -8.30 20.80 1.97
N PRO A 314 -8.73 21.90 1.37
CA PRO A 314 -8.15 22.42 0.13
C PRO A 314 -6.67 22.84 0.27
N SER A 315 -6.16 22.99 1.51
CA SER A 315 -4.75 23.32 1.75
C SER A 315 -3.80 22.18 1.43
N GLY A 316 -4.30 20.93 1.33
CA GLY A 316 -3.54 19.72 1.07
C GLY A 316 -2.72 19.21 2.25
N ARG A 317 -2.78 19.82 3.43
CA ARG A 317 -2.04 19.37 4.63
C ARG A 317 -2.51 18.03 5.13
N ALA A 318 -3.83 17.82 5.18
CA ALA A 318 -4.42 16.55 5.56
C ALA A 318 -4.07 15.45 4.54
N LEU A 319 -4.06 15.78 3.24
CA LEU A 319 -3.67 14.85 2.19
C LEU A 319 -2.19 14.44 2.32
N ALA A 320 -1.30 15.35 2.73
CA ALA A 320 0.09 15.03 3.01
C ALA A 320 0.24 14.04 4.19
N LEU A 321 -0.64 14.13 5.21
CA LEU A 321 -0.67 13.17 6.33
C LEU A 321 -1.23 11.80 5.92
N ALA A 322 -2.05 11.74 4.87
CA ALA A 322 -2.64 10.47 4.41
C ALA A 322 -1.58 9.41 4.07
N ALA A 323 -0.45 9.80 3.49
CA ALA A 323 0.64 8.87 3.19
C ALA A 323 1.23 8.21 4.46
N THR A 324 1.40 9.00 5.53
CA THR A 324 1.87 8.49 6.84
C THR A 324 0.85 7.54 7.46
N VAL A 325 -0.42 7.93 7.41
CA VAL A 325 -1.53 7.15 7.95
C VAL A 325 -1.71 5.83 7.18
N THR A 326 -1.58 5.86 5.85
CA THR A 326 -1.51 4.66 5.00
C THR A 326 -0.41 3.72 5.46
N GLY A 327 0.81 4.23 5.64
CA GLY A 327 1.94 3.42 6.14
C GLY A 327 1.66 2.80 7.52
N ALA A 328 1.03 3.56 8.43
CA ALA A 328 0.63 3.04 9.74
C ALA A 328 -0.42 1.93 9.61
N GLY A 329 -1.42 2.10 8.74
CA GLY A 329 -2.43 1.07 8.45
C GLY A 329 -1.81 -0.21 7.88
N LEU A 330 -0.90 -0.07 6.91
CA LEU A 330 -0.11 -1.19 6.36
C LEU A 330 0.58 -2.01 7.46
N ALA A 331 1.20 -1.33 8.43
CA ALA A 331 1.93 -1.97 9.52
C ALA A 331 1.00 -2.60 10.58
N LEU A 332 -0.12 -1.94 10.88
CA LEU A 332 -1.06 -2.41 11.91
C LEU A 332 -1.87 -3.62 11.45
N GLY A 333 -2.21 -3.73 10.15
CA GLY A 333 -3.03 -4.82 9.63
C GLY A 333 -2.53 -6.20 10.03
N PRO A 334 -1.31 -6.63 9.65
CA PRO A 334 -0.81 -7.94 10.00
C PRO A 334 -0.65 -8.18 11.52
N ALA A 335 -0.37 -7.13 12.32
CA ALA A 335 -0.31 -7.24 13.77
C ALA A 335 -1.69 -7.51 14.38
N MET A 336 -2.72 -6.79 13.90
CA MET A 336 -4.10 -7.00 14.33
C MET A 336 -4.59 -8.40 13.94
N ALA A 337 -4.29 -8.83 12.70
CA ALA A 337 -4.57 -10.17 12.23
C ALA A 337 -3.85 -11.25 13.07
N ALA A 338 -2.58 -11.03 13.45
CA ALA A 338 -1.83 -11.93 14.32
C ALA A 338 -2.50 -12.13 15.68
N VAL A 339 -3.07 -11.07 16.26
CA VAL A 339 -3.85 -11.17 17.50
C VAL A 339 -5.16 -11.91 17.24
N ALA A 340 -5.89 -11.57 16.18
CA ALA A 340 -7.18 -12.18 15.84
C ALA A 340 -7.05 -13.69 15.58
N ILE A 341 -6.01 -14.13 14.89
CA ILE A 341 -5.78 -15.54 14.58
C ILE A 341 -5.52 -16.36 15.84
N GLY A 342 -4.89 -15.77 16.86
CA GLY A 342 -4.70 -16.41 18.16
C GLY A 342 -5.99 -16.62 18.95
N VAL A 343 -7.04 -15.85 18.65
CA VAL A 343 -8.34 -15.93 19.34
C VAL A 343 -9.31 -16.87 18.61
N GLY A 344 -9.38 -16.81 17.28
CA GLY A 344 -10.39 -17.53 16.51
C GLY A 344 -9.95 -17.97 15.10
N GLY A 345 -8.65 -18.12 14.87
CA GLY A 345 -8.11 -18.59 13.57
C GLY A 345 -8.40 -17.62 12.41
N TYR A 346 -8.39 -18.15 11.19
CA TYR A 346 -8.60 -17.34 9.98
C TYR A 346 -9.98 -16.68 9.92
N SER A 347 -11.01 -17.30 10.51
CA SER A 347 -12.34 -16.69 10.58
C SER A 347 -12.33 -15.39 11.39
N ALA A 348 -11.57 -15.33 12.49
CA ALA A 348 -11.44 -14.10 13.28
C ALA A 348 -10.72 -12.99 12.50
N VAL A 349 -9.73 -13.31 11.67
CA VAL A 349 -9.08 -12.35 10.76
C VAL A 349 -10.10 -11.77 9.77
N LEU A 350 -10.91 -12.62 9.13
CA LEU A 350 -11.91 -12.18 8.15
C LEU A 350 -13.04 -11.36 8.80
N TRP A 351 -13.48 -11.71 10.03
CA TRP A 351 -14.42 -10.90 10.80
C TRP A 351 -13.84 -9.55 11.20
N LEU A 352 -12.57 -9.53 11.61
CA LEU A 352 -11.85 -8.29 11.93
C LEU A 352 -11.80 -7.38 10.71
N GLY A 353 -11.39 -7.92 9.54
CA GLY A 353 -11.36 -7.19 8.28
C GLY A 353 -12.73 -6.60 7.94
N GLY A 354 -13.80 -7.39 8.05
CA GLY A 354 -15.16 -6.91 7.83
C GLY A 354 -15.57 -5.78 8.80
N ALA A 355 -15.22 -5.91 10.08
CA ALA A 355 -15.50 -4.87 11.08
C ALA A 355 -14.74 -3.57 10.76
N LEU A 356 -13.46 -3.66 10.39
CA LEU A 356 -12.64 -2.51 10.01
C LEU A 356 -13.16 -1.83 8.73
N ALA A 357 -13.61 -2.60 7.73
CA ALA A 357 -14.20 -2.08 6.50
C ALA A 357 -15.49 -1.28 6.79
N VAL A 358 -16.38 -1.85 7.61
CA VAL A 358 -17.63 -1.19 8.03
C VAL A 358 -17.34 0.08 8.82
N LEU A 359 -16.40 0.02 9.77
CA LEU A 359 -16.03 1.17 10.59
C LEU A 359 -15.38 2.27 9.75
N SER A 360 -14.49 1.92 8.82
CA SER A 360 -13.91 2.86 7.86
C SER A 360 -14.98 3.58 7.05
N LEU A 361 -15.93 2.83 6.48
CA LEU A 361 -17.05 3.40 5.74
C LEU A 361 -17.89 4.32 6.64
N ALA A 362 -18.26 3.87 7.83
CA ALA A 362 -19.07 4.65 8.78
C ALA A 362 -18.42 5.99 9.14
N LEU A 363 -17.09 6.04 9.25
CA LEU A 363 -16.34 7.26 9.54
C LEU A 363 -16.25 8.20 8.33
N VAL A 364 -16.21 7.68 7.10
CA VAL A 364 -16.14 8.52 5.88
C VAL A 364 -17.50 9.13 5.51
N LEU A 365 -18.61 8.48 5.82
CA LEU A 365 -19.96 8.91 5.40
C LEU A 365 -20.37 10.31 5.91
N PRO A 366 -20.20 10.68 7.20
CA PRO A 366 -20.61 12.00 7.67
C PRO A 366 -19.85 13.16 7.01
N PRO A 367 -18.49 13.13 6.92
CA PRO A 367 -17.75 14.18 6.26
C PRO A 367 -18.06 14.28 4.76
N GLU A 368 -18.25 13.16 4.05
CA GLU A 368 -18.63 13.19 2.63
C GLU A 368 -20.00 13.86 2.44
N ARG A 369 -20.99 13.54 3.26
CA ARG A 369 -22.30 14.20 3.24
C ARG A 369 -22.21 15.70 3.52
N ALA A 370 -21.32 16.12 4.43
CA ALA A 370 -21.08 17.53 4.74
C ALA A 370 -20.49 18.27 3.53
N VAL A 371 -19.44 17.69 2.90
CA VAL A 371 -18.83 18.25 1.68
C VAL A 371 -19.85 18.31 0.53
N ALA A 372 -20.61 17.26 0.31
CA ALA A 372 -21.62 17.22 -0.76
C ALA A 372 -22.72 18.29 -0.57
N ARG A 373 -23.14 18.54 0.68
CA ARG A 373 -24.10 19.61 0.99
C ARG A 373 -23.51 21.01 0.72
N GLN A 374 -22.25 21.26 1.08
CA GLN A 374 -21.59 22.54 0.82
C GLN A 374 -21.46 22.82 -0.68
N LEU A 375 -21.08 21.82 -1.47
CA LEU A 375 -20.98 21.95 -2.92
C LEU A 375 -22.35 22.28 -3.56
N ARG A 376 -23.44 21.63 -3.11
CA ARG A 376 -24.81 21.91 -3.60
C ARG A 376 -25.28 23.31 -3.19
N ALA A 377 -24.97 23.75 -1.96
CA ALA A 377 -25.34 25.09 -1.48
C ALA A 377 -24.54 26.21 -2.18
N GLY A 378 -23.29 25.96 -2.55
CA GLY A 378 -22.44 26.86 -3.34
C GLY A 378 -22.91 26.99 -4.80
N CYS A 379 -23.42 25.91 -5.39
CA CYS A 379 -23.98 25.92 -6.75
C CYS A 379 -25.33 26.71 -6.84
N GLY A 380 -26.07 26.80 -5.72
CA GLY A 380 -27.32 27.57 -5.63
C GLY A 380 -27.12 29.07 -5.38
N LYS A 381 -25.94 29.50 -4.94
CA LYS A 381 -25.53 30.91 -4.84
C LYS A 381 -24.53 31.15 -5.95
N GLY A 382 -25.02 31.60 -7.12
CA GLY A 382 -24.19 31.84 -8.29
C GLY A 382 -22.86 32.51 -7.95
N LEU A 383 -21.80 31.73 -7.94
CA LEU A 383 -20.42 32.23 -7.95
C LEU A 383 -20.25 32.92 -9.31
N VAL A 384 -20.39 34.25 -9.29
CA VAL A 384 -19.82 35.10 -10.32
C VAL A 384 -18.32 34.86 -10.27
N VAL A 385 -17.85 33.97 -11.13
CA VAL A 385 -16.43 33.88 -11.44
C VAL A 385 -16.11 35.21 -12.09
N ALA A 386 -15.43 36.11 -11.36
CA ALA A 386 -14.83 37.28 -11.93
C ALA A 386 -13.85 36.79 -13.02
N SER A 387 -14.21 37.03 -14.27
CA SER A 387 -13.31 36.92 -15.40
C SER A 387 -12.07 37.77 -15.11
N PRO A 388 -10.84 37.29 -15.37
CA PRO A 388 -9.69 38.22 -15.37
C PRO A 388 -9.95 39.23 -16.47
N SER A 389 -10.21 40.50 -16.03
CA SER A 389 -10.27 41.61 -16.92
C SER A 389 -8.95 41.71 -17.71
N GLU A 390 -9.07 41.65 -19.02
CA GLU A 390 -8.11 42.16 -19.98
C GLU A 390 -7.65 43.57 -19.47
N THR A 391 -6.37 43.69 -19.21
CA THR A 391 -5.69 44.96 -19.18
C THR A 391 -4.54 44.85 -20.18
N VAL A 392 -4.68 45.75 -21.15
CA VAL A 392 -3.81 46.15 -22.24
C VAL A 392 -2.32 46.21 -21.92
#